data_360d8df58f244d7956aa1f2d2a3f6d80
#
_entry.id   360d8df58f244d7956aa1f2d2a3f6d80
#
_cell.length_a   1.000
_cell.length_b   1.000
_cell.length_c   1.000
_cell.angle_alpha   90.00
_cell.angle_beta   90.00
_cell.angle_gamma   90.00
#
_symmetry.space_group_name_H-M   'P 1'
#
loop_
_entity.id
_entity.type
_entity.pdbx_description
1 polymer ?
#
loop_
_entity_poly.entity_id
_entity_poly.type
_entity_poly.pdbx_seq_one_letter_code
_entity_poly.pdbx_strand_id
1 'polypeptide(L)'
;MAQMTKLALAQSLKQLMAERTLDKITVKEIVTRCGVNRQTFYYHFKDIYDLLDWMFVNEGQEFSRRYPDSRSNDDGESAIRNMCSYLRENKQMVVNIYHSLGRELLDRYLCREMSKLLQTTLGYRAQVFGATENDLAYLIAFYKHAFVGSLLDWVHDGLPGDIDDIVQKMVPILQGTFDAALKRMALRR
;
A
#
# COMPACT_ATOMS: atom_id res chain seq x y z
N MET A 1 -2.59 -16.19 -22.04
CA MET A 1 -3.89 -15.51 -22.30
C MET A 1 -4.59 -15.05 -21.01
N ALA A 2 -4.87 -15.92 -20.05
CA ALA A 2 -5.61 -15.55 -18.81
C ALA A 2 -5.02 -14.34 -18.03
N GLN A 3 -3.69 -14.26 -17.88
CA GLN A 3 -3.03 -13.15 -17.18
C GLN A 3 -3.18 -11.81 -17.93
N MET A 4 -3.08 -11.82 -19.25
CA MET A 4 -3.26 -10.61 -20.06
C MET A 4 -4.68 -10.04 -19.94
N THR A 5 -5.70 -10.91 -19.90
CA THR A 5 -7.09 -10.50 -19.71
C THR A 5 -7.30 -9.87 -18.33
N LYS A 6 -6.74 -10.46 -17.27
CA LYS A 6 -6.80 -9.89 -15.92
C LYS A 6 -6.15 -8.51 -15.86
N LEU A 7 -4.98 -8.35 -16.48
CA LEU A 7 -4.30 -7.04 -16.56
C LEU A 7 -5.12 -6.00 -17.34
N ALA A 8 -5.75 -6.39 -18.46
CA ALA A 8 -6.60 -5.49 -19.24
C ALA A 8 -7.83 -5.03 -18.45
N LEU A 9 -8.48 -5.95 -17.70
CA LEU A 9 -9.60 -5.62 -16.81
C LEU A 9 -9.16 -4.70 -15.67
N ALA A 10 -8.02 -4.97 -15.03
CA ALA A 10 -7.47 -4.13 -13.98
C ALA A 10 -7.09 -2.73 -14.48
N GLN A 11 -6.47 -2.63 -15.65
CA GLN A 11 -6.14 -1.34 -16.26
C GLN A 11 -7.40 -0.53 -16.60
N SER A 12 -8.45 -1.20 -17.10
CA SER A 12 -9.74 -0.60 -17.37
C SER A 12 -10.41 -0.05 -16.10
N LEU A 13 -10.38 -0.84 -15.01
CA LEU A 13 -10.87 -0.41 -13.71
C LEU A 13 -10.05 0.78 -13.17
N LYS A 14 -8.72 0.73 -13.26
CA LYS A 14 -7.82 1.81 -12.82
C LYS A 14 -8.13 3.14 -13.53
N GLN A 15 -8.35 3.11 -14.82
CA GLN A 15 -8.74 4.28 -15.61
C GLN A 15 -10.11 4.84 -15.19
N LEU A 16 -11.11 3.97 -14.97
CA LEU A 16 -12.43 4.38 -14.52
C LEU A 16 -12.39 5.00 -13.10
N MET A 17 -11.58 4.44 -12.21
CA MET A 17 -11.38 5.00 -10.86
C MET A 17 -10.62 6.33 -10.86
N ALA A 18 -9.86 6.66 -11.89
CA ALA A 18 -9.32 8.00 -12.06
C ALA A 18 -10.40 9.05 -12.43
N GLU A 19 -11.54 8.62 -12.97
CA GLU A 19 -12.63 9.50 -13.39
C GLU A 19 -13.72 9.67 -12.32
N ARG A 20 -13.98 8.62 -11.50
CA ARG A 20 -15.08 8.57 -10.53
C ARG A 20 -14.89 7.51 -9.45
N THR A 21 -15.70 7.59 -8.38
CA THR A 21 -15.67 6.64 -7.26
C THR A 21 -16.10 5.24 -7.67
N LEU A 22 -15.59 4.22 -6.97
CA LEU A 22 -15.77 2.80 -7.29
C LEU A 22 -17.25 2.37 -7.35
N ASP A 23 -18.08 2.90 -6.44
CA ASP A 23 -19.52 2.62 -6.35
C ASP A 23 -20.32 3.06 -7.60
N LYS A 24 -19.76 3.96 -8.41
CA LYS A 24 -20.34 4.42 -9.67
C LYS A 24 -19.83 3.67 -10.90
N ILE A 25 -18.99 2.64 -10.70
CA ILE A 25 -18.41 1.85 -11.79
C ILE A 25 -19.16 0.53 -11.90
N THR A 26 -19.47 0.14 -13.14
CA THR A 26 -20.18 -1.12 -13.44
C THR A 26 -19.27 -2.10 -14.20
N VAL A 27 -19.53 -3.41 -14.05
CA VAL A 27 -18.86 -4.45 -14.85
C VAL A 27 -19.02 -4.19 -16.34
N LYS A 28 -20.19 -3.66 -16.79
CA LYS A 28 -20.40 -3.34 -18.20
C LYS A 28 -19.39 -2.32 -18.73
N GLU A 29 -19.11 -1.28 -17.98
CA GLU A 29 -18.15 -0.24 -18.37
C GLU A 29 -16.73 -0.77 -18.42
N ILE A 30 -16.33 -1.59 -17.41
CA ILE A 30 -15.01 -2.22 -17.37
C ILE A 30 -14.79 -3.07 -18.62
N VAL A 31 -15.71 -3.98 -18.94
CA VAL A 31 -15.55 -4.90 -20.07
C VAL A 31 -15.65 -4.19 -21.42
N THR A 32 -16.51 -3.16 -21.54
CA THR A 32 -16.62 -2.36 -22.75
C THR A 32 -15.32 -1.63 -23.05
N ARG A 33 -14.67 -1.05 -22.01
CA ARG A 33 -13.42 -0.30 -22.14
C ARG A 33 -12.24 -1.18 -22.59
N CYS A 34 -12.17 -2.43 -22.13
CA CYS A 34 -11.08 -3.35 -22.52
C CYS A 34 -11.45 -4.30 -23.67
N GLY A 35 -12.63 -4.15 -24.26
CA GLY A 35 -13.03 -4.91 -25.45
C GLY A 35 -13.34 -6.39 -25.20
N VAL A 36 -13.73 -6.76 -23.96
CA VAL A 36 -14.16 -8.14 -23.63
C VAL A 36 -15.65 -8.17 -23.27
N ASN A 37 -16.21 -9.37 -23.11
CA ASN A 37 -17.60 -9.55 -22.70
C ASN A 37 -17.75 -9.80 -21.20
N ARG A 38 -18.98 -9.70 -20.66
CA ARG A 38 -19.28 -9.92 -19.23
C ARG A 38 -18.95 -11.33 -18.76
N GLN A 39 -19.12 -12.33 -19.62
CA GLN A 39 -18.81 -13.72 -19.27
C GLN A 39 -17.32 -13.90 -19.02
N THR A 40 -16.46 -13.23 -19.80
CA THR A 40 -15.00 -13.21 -19.58
C THR A 40 -14.66 -12.56 -18.24
N PHE A 41 -15.36 -11.48 -17.84
CA PHE A 41 -15.17 -10.90 -16.50
C PHE A 41 -15.46 -11.91 -15.40
N TYR A 42 -16.65 -12.52 -15.41
CA TYR A 42 -17.08 -13.46 -14.38
C TYR A 42 -16.32 -14.80 -14.38
N TYR A 43 -15.65 -15.13 -15.49
CA TYR A 43 -14.69 -16.24 -15.52
C TYR A 43 -13.45 -15.96 -14.66
N HIS A 44 -13.03 -14.70 -14.52
CA HIS A 44 -11.83 -14.30 -13.81
C HIS A 44 -12.06 -13.73 -12.41
N PHE A 45 -13.18 -13.04 -12.21
CA PHE A 45 -13.46 -12.30 -10.99
C PHE A 45 -14.94 -12.43 -10.59
N LYS A 46 -15.17 -12.59 -9.30
CA LYS A 46 -16.50 -12.69 -8.72
C LYS A 46 -17.28 -11.38 -8.87
N ASP A 47 -16.61 -10.27 -8.60
CA ASP A 47 -17.18 -8.92 -8.64
C ASP A 47 -16.05 -7.87 -8.83
N ILE A 48 -16.41 -6.59 -8.79
CA ILE A 48 -15.46 -5.47 -8.95
C ILE A 48 -14.48 -5.40 -7.77
N TYR A 49 -14.89 -5.78 -6.57
CA TYR A 49 -14.03 -5.76 -5.39
C TYR A 49 -12.96 -6.85 -5.45
N ASP A 50 -13.31 -8.02 -5.97
CA ASP A 50 -12.35 -9.10 -6.24
C ASP A 50 -11.31 -8.67 -7.29
N LEU A 51 -11.75 -7.99 -8.36
CA LEU A 51 -10.84 -7.36 -9.33
C LEU A 51 -9.95 -6.29 -8.68
N LEU A 52 -10.51 -5.45 -7.81
CA LEU A 52 -9.75 -4.40 -7.11
C LEU A 52 -8.69 -5.00 -6.18
N ASP A 53 -9.04 -6.02 -5.41
CA ASP A 53 -8.08 -6.71 -4.52
C ASP A 53 -6.95 -7.35 -5.33
N TRP A 54 -7.29 -8.03 -6.43
CA TRP A 54 -6.29 -8.58 -7.35
C TRP A 54 -5.39 -7.47 -7.96
N MET A 55 -5.98 -6.34 -8.34
CA MET A 55 -5.24 -5.19 -8.85
C MET A 55 -4.23 -4.68 -7.82
N PHE A 56 -4.61 -4.54 -6.56
CA PHE A 56 -3.71 -4.12 -5.50
C PHE A 56 -2.56 -5.12 -5.26
N VAL A 57 -2.84 -6.43 -5.34
CA VAL A 57 -1.78 -7.45 -5.26
C VAL A 57 -0.78 -7.28 -6.40
N ASN A 58 -1.28 -7.09 -7.61
CA ASN A 58 -0.44 -6.92 -8.80
C ASN A 58 0.35 -5.59 -8.75
N GLU A 59 -0.26 -4.49 -8.35
CA GLU A 59 0.41 -3.18 -8.16
C GLU A 59 1.53 -3.29 -7.11
N GLY A 60 1.31 -4.00 -5.99
CA GLY A 60 2.35 -4.24 -4.99
C GLY A 60 3.54 -5.04 -5.53
N GLN A 61 3.30 -6.01 -6.41
CA GLN A 61 4.37 -6.75 -7.08
C GLN A 61 5.16 -5.86 -8.05
N GLU A 62 4.46 -5.04 -8.83
CA GLU A 62 5.10 -4.08 -9.74
C GLU A 62 5.88 -3.01 -8.98
N PHE A 63 5.32 -2.52 -7.87
CA PHE A 63 6.01 -1.59 -6.97
C PHE A 63 7.32 -2.20 -6.44
N SER A 64 7.28 -3.44 -5.94
CA SER A 64 8.47 -4.13 -5.45
C SER A 64 9.51 -4.39 -6.54
N ARG A 65 9.09 -4.57 -7.81
CA ARG A 65 10.03 -4.70 -8.95
C ARG A 65 10.65 -3.37 -9.35
N ARG A 66 9.87 -2.28 -9.30
CA ARG A 66 10.33 -0.93 -9.66
C ARG A 66 11.33 -0.39 -8.64
N TYR A 67 11.17 -0.77 -7.38
CA TYR A 67 11.97 -0.30 -6.25
C TYR A 67 12.63 -1.46 -5.49
N PRO A 68 13.55 -2.23 -6.12
CA PRO A 68 14.12 -3.43 -5.52
C PRO A 68 15.02 -3.16 -4.32
N ASP A 69 15.60 -1.96 -4.22
CA ASP A 69 16.66 -1.60 -3.28
C ASP A 69 16.24 -0.68 -2.12
N SER A 70 15.02 -0.79 -1.63
CA SER A 70 14.68 -0.28 -0.29
C SER A 70 15.46 -1.02 0.84
N ARG A 71 16.44 -1.85 0.48
CA ARG A 71 17.25 -2.71 1.38
C ARG A 71 18.63 -2.13 1.72
N SER A 72 19.03 -1.08 1.07
CA SER A 72 20.31 -0.42 1.39
C SER A 72 20.14 0.44 2.65
N ASN A 73 21.23 0.77 3.33
CA ASN A 73 21.42 1.48 4.61
C ASN A 73 20.60 2.77 4.86
N ASP A 74 19.56 3.01 4.11
CA ASP A 74 18.70 4.19 4.05
C ASP A 74 17.45 4.05 4.95
N ASP A 75 17.59 3.49 6.13
CA ASP A 75 16.60 3.49 7.24
C ASP A 75 15.09 3.55 6.87
N GLY A 76 14.72 3.12 5.64
CA GLY A 76 13.34 3.10 5.13
C GLY A 76 12.86 4.42 4.52
N GLU A 77 13.67 5.47 4.45
CA GLU A 77 13.29 6.76 3.87
C GLU A 77 12.87 6.64 2.40
N SER A 78 13.73 6.04 1.57
CA SER A 78 13.44 5.83 0.14
C SER A 78 12.16 5.04 -0.08
N ALA A 79 11.86 4.06 0.76
CA ALA A 79 10.64 3.26 0.63
C ALA A 79 9.38 4.07 0.99
N ILE A 80 9.43 4.91 2.03
CA ILE A 80 8.33 5.82 2.38
C ILE A 80 8.14 6.85 1.27
N ARG A 81 9.23 7.44 0.76
CA ARG A 81 9.22 8.40 -0.34
C ARG A 81 8.58 7.79 -1.59
N ASN A 82 8.98 6.59 -1.97
CA ASN A 82 8.46 5.88 -3.12
C ASN A 82 6.96 5.57 -2.96
N MET A 83 6.52 5.19 -1.75
CA MET A 83 5.10 4.97 -1.46
C MET A 83 4.30 6.28 -1.57
N CYS A 84 4.78 7.38 -1.01
CA CYS A 84 4.15 8.68 -1.13
C CYS A 84 4.09 9.16 -2.59
N SER A 85 5.16 8.95 -3.36
CA SER A 85 5.22 9.27 -4.79
C SER A 85 4.20 8.47 -5.59
N TYR A 86 4.10 7.15 -5.33
CA TYR A 86 3.10 6.30 -5.97
C TYR A 86 1.66 6.76 -5.69
N LEU A 87 1.35 7.09 -4.41
CA LEU A 87 0.02 7.60 -4.05
C LEU A 87 -0.28 8.92 -4.77
N ARG A 88 0.71 9.80 -4.89
CA ARG A 88 0.58 11.09 -5.57
C ARG A 88 0.43 10.95 -7.09
N GLU A 89 1.21 10.08 -7.72
CA GLU A 89 1.10 9.79 -9.16
C GLU A 89 -0.28 9.22 -9.52
N ASN A 90 -0.90 8.50 -8.59
CA ASN A 90 -2.23 7.91 -8.75
C ASN A 90 -3.33 8.66 -7.96
N LYS A 91 -3.09 9.94 -7.63
CA LYS A 91 -3.92 10.76 -6.73
C LYS A 91 -5.41 10.59 -6.95
N GLN A 92 -5.89 10.83 -8.17
CA GLN A 92 -7.33 10.83 -8.44
C GLN A 92 -7.96 9.45 -8.19
N MET A 93 -7.28 8.39 -8.60
CA MET A 93 -7.71 7.00 -8.34
C MET A 93 -7.75 6.71 -6.84
N VAL A 94 -6.67 7.03 -6.10
CA VAL A 94 -6.56 6.74 -4.67
C VAL A 94 -7.62 7.49 -3.86
N VAL A 95 -7.84 8.78 -4.15
CA VAL A 95 -8.87 9.60 -3.50
C VAL A 95 -10.27 9.05 -3.81
N ASN A 96 -10.55 8.67 -5.06
CA ASN A 96 -11.85 8.08 -5.44
C ASN A 96 -12.09 6.72 -4.78
N ILE A 97 -11.05 5.89 -4.58
CA ILE A 97 -11.14 4.64 -3.82
C ILE A 97 -11.42 4.95 -2.35
N TYR A 98 -10.69 5.90 -1.77
CA TYR A 98 -10.86 6.28 -0.36
C TYR A 98 -12.29 6.74 -0.04
N HIS A 99 -12.90 7.53 -0.91
CA HIS A 99 -14.28 8.02 -0.76
C HIS A 99 -15.35 7.04 -1.26
N SER A 100 -15.03 5.76 -1.40
CA SER A 100 -15.93 4.70 -1.84
C SER A 100 -15.94 3.51 -0.88
N LEU A 101 -16.74 2.50 -1.19
CA LEU A 101 -16.69 1.20 -0.49
C LEU A 101 -15.35 0.45 -0.66
N GLY A 102 -14.46 0.93 -1.53
CA GLY A 102 -13.11 0.39 -1.70
C GLY A 102 -12.11 0.82 -0.62
N ARG A 103 -12.46 1.71 0.31
CA ARG A 103 -11.59 2.22 1.37
C ARG A 103 -10.97 1.10 2.21
N GLU A 104 -11.75 0.11 2.60
CA GLU A 104 -11.26 -1.03 3.39
C GLU A 104 -10.21 -1.85 2.63
N LEU A 105 -10.38 -2.01 1.31
CA LEU A 105 -9.39 -2.69 0.46
C LEU A 105 -8.10 -1.89 0.34
N LEU A 106 -8.21 -0.56 0.22
CA LEU A 106 -7.05 0.34 0.21
C LEU A 106 -6.28 0.28 1.54
N ASP A 107 -6.97 0.34 2.68
CA ASP A 107 -6.37 0.20 4.01
C ASP A 107 -5.63 -1.14 4.15
N ARG A 108 -6.26 -2.25 3.81
CA ARG A 108 -5.64 -3.57 3.84
C ARG A 108 -4.41 -3.67 2.92
N TYR A 109 -4.49 -3.08 1.73
CA TYR A 109 -3.36 -3.03 0.81
C TYR A 109 -2.17 -2.26 1.41
N LEU A 110 -2.40 -1.04 1.90
CA LEU A 110 -1.37 -0.21 2.50
C LEU A 110 -0.77 -0.87 3.76
N CYS A 111 -1.61 -1.46 4.62
CA CYS A 111 -1.16 -2.20 5.80
C CYS A 111 -0.27 -3.40 5.43
N ARG A 112 -0.60 -4.12 4.36
CA ARG A 112 0.21 -5.24 3.86
C ARG A 112 1.58 -4.78 3.36
N GLU A 113 1.62 -3.74 2.52
CA GLU A 113 2.87 -3.23 1.97
C GLU A 113 3.74 -2.59 3.06
N MET A 114 3.14 -1.85 4.00
CA MET A 114 3.85 -1.29 5.15
C MET A 114 4.42 -2.39 6.07
N SER A 115 3.67 -3.49 6.29
CA SER A 115 4.19 -4.62 7.07
C SER A 115 5.43 -5.24 6.44
N LYS A 116 5.46 -5.41 5.12
CA LYS A 116 6.65 -5.92 4.40
C LYS A 116 7.84 -4.99 4.55
N LEU A 117 7.60 -3.68 4.38
CA LEU A 117 8.63 -2.66 4.55
C LEU A 117 9.23 -2.71 5.96
N LEU A 118 8.39 -2.65 6.99
CA LEU A 118 8.83 -2.69 8.38
C LEU A 118 9.57 -3.99 8.71
N GLN A 119 9.09 -5.15 8.23
CA GLN A 119 9.76 -6.43 8.41
C GLN A 119 11.18 -6.41 7.81
N THR A 120 11.34 -5.87 6.61
CA THR A 120 12.63 -5.78 5.92
C THR A 120 13.57 -4.81 6.63
N THR A 121 13.08 -3.63 7.00
CA THR A 121 13.90 -2.56 7.60
C THR A 121 14.29 -2.88 9.04
N LEU A 122 13.43 -3.55 9.80
CA LEU A 122 13.54 -3.67 11.25
C LEU A 122 13.95 -5.08 11.72
N GLY A 123 13.83 -6.09 10.84
CA GLY A 123 14.14 -7.47 11.20
C GLY A 123 15.59 -7.67 11.68
N TYR A 124 16.56 -7.09 10.98
CA TYR A 124 17.98 -7.15 11.38
C TYR A 124 18.21 -6.42 12.71
N ARG A 125 17.62 -5.22 12.89
CA ARG A 125 17.76 -4.45 14.15
C ARG A 125 17.20 -5.20 15.35
N ALA A 126 16.04 -5.87 15.18
CA ALA A 126 15.44 -6.69 16.23
C ALA A 126 16.40 -7.80 16.70
N GLN A 127 17.07 -8.47 15.77
CA GLN A 127 18.09 -9.47 16.09
C GLN A 127 19.29 -8.86 16.86
N VAL A 128 19.80 -7.72 16.40
CA VAL A 128 20.93 -7.03 17.06
C VAL A 128 20.60 -6.62 18.49
N PHE A 129 19.37 -6.20 18.78
CA PHE A 129 18.92 -5.84 20.12
C PHE A 129 18.46 -7.04 20.97
N GLY A 130 18.46 -8.26 20.43
CA GLY A 130 17.99 -9.45 21.12
C GLY A 130 16.48 -9.48 21.36
N ALA A 131 15.70 -8.74 20.58
CA ALA A 131 14.24 -8.78 20.61
C ALA A 131 13.72 -10.09 20.02
N THR A 132 12.60 -10.60 20.54
CA THR A 132 11.98 -11.81 19.99
C THR A 132 11.20 -11.50 18.72
N GLU A 133 10.87 -12.57 17.97
CA GLU A 133 9.93 -12.48 16.84
C GLU A 133 8.58 -11.90 17.27
N ASN A 134 8.09 -12.24 18.46
CA ASN A 134 6.84 -11.71 19.00
C ASN A 134 6.91 -10.20 19.31
N ASP A 135 8.04 -9.72 19.86
CA ASP A 135 8.28 -8.29 20.09
C ASP A 135 8.30 -7.54 18.77
N LEU A 136 9.01 -8.07 17.77
CA LEU A 136 9.06 -7.49 16.42
C LEU A 136 7.67 -7.47 15.76
N ALA A 137 6.93 -8.58 15.83
CA ALA A 137 5.59 -8.67 15.26
C ALA A 137 4.63 -7.64 15.90
N TYR A 138 4.71 -7.45 17.23
CA TYR A 138 3.93 -6.44 17.93
C TYR A 138 4.27 -5.01 17.49
N LEU A 139 5.56 -4.70 17.37
CA LEU A 139 6.02 -3.38 16.91
C LEU A 139 5.60 -3.11 15.47
N ILE A 140 5.74 -4.10 14.58
CA ILE A 140 5.25 -3.97 13.19
C ILE A 140 3.75 -3.71 13.18
N ALA A 141 2.97 -4.45 13.97
CA ALA A 141 1.53 -4.25 14.07
C ALA A 141 1.17 -2.84 14.54
N PHE A 142 1.88 -2.30 15.52
CA PHE A 142 1.68 -0.94 16.03
C PHE A 142 2.06 0.13 14.99
N TYR A 143 3.29 0.08 14.48
CA TYR A 143 3.81 1.11 13.59
C TYR A 143 3.11 1.13 12.23
N LYS A 144 2.75 -0.04 11.66
CA LYS A 144 2.02 -0.06 10.39
C LYS A 144 0.72 0.73 10.45
N HIS A 145 -0.04 0.60 11.55
CA HIS A 145 -1.29 1.35 11.70
C HIS A 145 -1.08 2.84 11.93
N ALA A 146 -0.03 3.23 12.65
CA ALA A 146 0.34 4.64 12.80
C ALA A 146 0.69 5.27 11.44
N PHE A 147 1.53 4.59 10.63
CA PHE A 147 1.91 5.10 9.31
C PHE A 147 0.76 5.08 8.31
N VAL A 148 0.04 3.96 8.23
CA VAL A 148 -1.09 3.84 7.28
C VAL A 148 -2.20 4.81 7.66
N GLY A 149 -2.49 5.01 8.95
CA GLY A 149 -3.41 6.04 9.41
C GLY A 149 -3.02 7.43 8.91
N SER A 150 -1.75 7.83 9.11
CA SER A 150 -1.25 9.11 8.62
C SER A 150 -1.30 9.25 7.09
N LEU A 151 -1.05 8.16 6.35
CA LEU A 151 -1.17 8.15 4.88
C LEU A 151 -2.63 8.28 4.44
N LEU A 152 -3.56 7.59 5.12
CA LEU A 152 -4.99 7.67 4.81
C LEU A 152 -5.58 9.05 5.15
N ASP A 153 -5.12 9.70 6.22
CA ASP A 153 -5.48 11.08 6.52
C ASP A 153 -4.97 12.03 5.42
N TRP A 154 -3.73 11.84 4.95
CA TRP A 154 -3.19 12.59 3.83
C TRP A 154 -3.98 12.37 2.52
N VAL A 155 -4.42 11.14 2.25
CA VAL A 155 -5.30 10.81 1.12
C VAL A 155 -6.66 11.49 1.28
N HIS A 156 -7.24 11.44 2.51
CA HIS A 156 -8.50 12.12 2.83
C HIS A 156 -8.47 13.59 2.47
N ASP A 157 -7.40 14.27 2.83
CA ASP A 157 -7.18 15.70 2.57
C ASP A 157 -6.80 16.01 1.11
N GLY A 158 -6.78 15.01 0.25
CA GLY A 158 -6.46 15.14 -1.19
C GLY A 158 -4.97 15.25 -1.47
N LEU A 159 -4.11 14.65 -0.66
CA LEU A 159 -2.65 14.60 -0.79
C LEU A 159 -2.00 16.00 -0.92
N PRO A 160 -2.25 16.94 0.02
CA PRO A 160 -1.70 18.29 -0.04
C PRO A 160 -0.20 18.33 0.30
N GLY A 161 0.44 19.48 0.03
CA GLY A 161 1.81 19.75 0.45
C GLY A 161 2.88 19.03 -0.38
N ASP A 162 4.12 18.99 0.13
CA ASP A 162 5.25 18.32 -0.50
C ASP A 162 5.48 16.94 0.13
N ILE A 163 5.95 15.98 -0.69
CA ILE A 163 6.35 14.64 -0.23
C ILE A 163 7.53 14.75 0.73
N ASP A 164 8.46 15.68 0.47
CA ASP A 164 9.62 15.91 1.33
C ASP A 164 9.21 16.28 2.75
N ASP A 165 8.19 17.13 2.94
CA ASP A 165 7.67 17.50 4.26
C ASP A 165 7.11 16.28 5.03
N ILE A 166 6.46 15.37 4.33
CA ILE A 166 5.89 14.14 4.92
C ILE A 166 7.02 13.21 5.35
N VAL A 167 7.98 12.97 4.46
CA VAL A 167 9.12 12.09 4.69
C VAL A 167 9.97 12.61 5.86
N GLN A 168 10.28 13.92 5.89
CA GLN A 168 11.04 14.55 6.96
C GLN A 168 10.36 14.45 8.34
N LYS A 169 9.05 14.30 8.40
CA LYS A 169 8.31 14.08 9.66
C LYS A 169 8.22 12.60 10.03
N MET A 170 7.99 11.72 9.06
CA MET A 170 7.78 10.29 9.33
C MET A 170 9.08 9.54 9.65
N VAL A 171 10.15 9.81 8.93
CA VAL A 171 11.43 9.08 9.06
C VAL A 171 12.06 9.23 10.45
N PRO A 172 12.19 10.43 11.05
CA PRO A 172 12.75 10.56 12.40
C PRO A 172 11.93 9.84 13.48
N ILE A 173 10.60 9.74 13.31
CA ILE A 173 9.75 8.96 14.21
C ILE A 173 10.14 7.48 14.15
N LEU A 174 10.32 6.92 12.94
CA LEU A 174 10.78 5.55 12.76
C LEU A 174 12.14 5.32 13.41
N GLN A 175 13.13 6.14 13.07
CA GLN A 175 14.51 5.97 13.51
C GLN A 175 14.68 6.15 15.02
N GLY A 176 14.03 7.17 15.60
CA GLY A 176 14.19 7.54 17.00
C GLY A 176 13.45 6.63 17.98
N THR A 177 12.22 6.23 17.64
CA THR A 177 11.35 5.53 18.60
C THR A 177 11.48 4.00 18.51
N PHE A 178 11.82 3.46 17.35
CA PHE A 178 11.84 2.03 17.12
C PHE A 178 12.97 1.32 17.88
N ASP A 179 14.20 1.82 17.75
CA ASP A 179 15.35 1.27 18.46
C ASP A 179 15.17 1.37 20.00
N ALA A 180 14.59 2.48 20.46
CA ALA A 180 14.28 2.65 21.87
C ALA A 180 13.23 1.64 22.37
N ALA A 181 12.22 1.34 21.55
CA ALA A 181 11.22 0.33 21.89
C ALA A 181 11.82 -1.08 21.93
N LEU A 182 12.61 -1.47 20.94
CA LEU A 182 13.29 -2.77 20.90
C LEU A 182 14.20 -2.97 22.12
N LYS A 183 15.05 -1.98 22.43
CA LYS A 183 15.92 -2.02 23.61
C LYS A 183 15.15 -2.22 24.92
N ARG A 184 14.04 -1.47 25.09
CA ARG A 184 13.21 -1.59 26.30
C ARG A 184 12.50 -2.93 26.41
N MET A 185 12.08 -3.52 25.29
CA MET A 185 11.45 -4.86 25.29
C MET A 185 12.46 -5.94 25.62
N ALA A 186 13.67 -5.88 25.08
CA ALA A 186 14.75 -6.83 25.38
C ALA A 186 15.20 -6.78 26.86
N LEU A 187 15.19 -5.59 27.49
CA LEU A 187 15.59 -5.40 28.90
C LEU A 187 14.54 -5.87 29.92
N ARG A 188 13.32 -6.20 29.52
CA ARG A 188 12.25 -6.68 30.43
C ARG A 188 12.32 -8.19 30.75
N ARG A 189 13.36 -8.86 30.31
CA ARG A 189 13.65 -10.27 30.51
C ARG A 189 14.79 -10.44 31.47
#